data_46ee2b397bfa77166af3b07ad42df041
#
_entry.id   46ee2b397bfa77166af3b07ad42df041
#
_cell.length_a   1.000
_cell.length_b   1.000
_cell.length_c   1.000
_cell.angle_alpha   90.00
_cell.angle_beta   90.00
_cell.angle_gamma   90.00
#
_symmetry.space_group_name_H-M   'P 1'
#
loop_
_entity.id
_entity.type
_entity.pdbx_description
1 polymer ?
#
loop_
_entity_poly.entity_id
_entity_poly.type
_entity_poly.pdbx_seq_one_letter_code
_entity_poly.pdbx_strand_id
1 'polypeptide(L)'
;MTQKTAIVIGGGIAGLATAALLAKAGMKVKLFEAREKVGGRAYIWEKDGFTFDMGPSWYLMPDAFDQFFKLMGTTADKELDLVRLDPAYRTIFEGQDEPMFMHESLQKNLQEFESYEPGSAAMVQKYLDSAEETYNLANK
;
A
#
# COMPACT_ATOMS: atom_id res chain seq x y z
N MET A 1 7.56 39.53 4.86
CA MET A 1 6.27 38.81 4.77
C MET A 1 6.20 37.85 5.94
N THR A 2 5.10 37.84 6.70
CA THR A 2 4.91 36.91 7.81
C THR A 2 4.72 35.50 7.27
N GLN A 3 5.53 34.54 7.75
CA GLN A 3 5.42 33.13 7.38
C GLN A 3 4.03 32.60 7.76
N LYS A 4 3.31 32.03 6.81
CA LYS A 4 2.00 31.37 7.06
C LYS A 4 2.17 30.17 7.98
N THR A 5 1.22 29.97 8.89
CA THR A 5 1.18 28.81 9.79
C THR A 5 0.02 27.90 9.43
N ALA A 6 0.26 26.60 9.45
CA ALA A 6 -0.77 25.56 9.28
C ALA A 6 -0.79 24.63 10.50
N ILE A 7 -1.98 24.13 10.81
CA ILE A 7 -2.19 23.10 11.83
C ILE A 7 -2.78 21.88 11.12
N VAL A 8 -2.16 20.72 11.32
CA VAL A 8 -2.63 19.42 10.83
C VAL A 8 -3.03 18.58 12.03
N ILE A 9 -4.24 18.05 12.02
CA ILE A 9 -4.77 17.20 13.09
C ILE A 9 -4.86 15.77 12.58
N GLY A 10 -4.15 14.85 13.25
CA GLY A 10 -4.00 13.45 12.88
C GLY A 10 -2.70 13.15 12.16
N GLY A 11 -1.89 12.26 12.74
CA GLY A 11 -0.58 11.82 12.23
C GLY A 11 -0.65 10.51 11.44
N GLY A 12 -1.77 10.21 10.77
CA GLY A 12 -1.85 9.12 9.80
C GLY A 12 -1.14 9.50 8.49
N ILE A 13 -1.08 8.57 7.51
CA ILE A 13 -0.38 8.77 6.22
C ILE A 13 -0.82 10.09 5.54
N ALA A 14 -2.12 10.33 5.45
CA ALA A 14 -2.65 11.55 4.82
C ALA A 14 -2.22 12.83 5.57
N GLY A 15 -2.26 12.82 6.91
CA GLY A 15 -1.85 13.96 7.72
C GLY A 15 -0.35 14.23 7.61
N LEU A 16 0.47 13.18 7.64
CA LEU A 16 1.92 13.28 7.47
C LEU A 16 2.27 13.82 6.08
N ALA A 17 1.66 13.29 5.02
CA ALA A 17 1.88 13.76 3.66
C ALA A 17 1.47 15.24 3.49
N THR A 18 0.31 15.62 4.03
CA THR A 18 -0.17 17.01 4.01
C THR A 18 0.79 17.92 4.74
N ALA A 19 1.23 17.55 5.94
CA ALA A 19 2.16 18.33 6.73
C ALA A 19 3.50 18.52 6.00
N ALA A 20 4.02 17.48 5.38
CA ALA A 20 5.26 17.51 4.61
C ALA A 20 5.16 18.47 3.39
N LEU A 21 4.07 18.35 2.62
CA LEU A 21 3.85 19.22 1.45
C LEU A 21 3.67 20.68 1.85
N LEU A 22 2.94 20.97 2.91
CA LEU A 22 2.79 22.35 3.42
C LEU A 22 4.11 22.93 3.94
N ALA A 23 4.91 22.11 4.62
CA ALA A 23 6.24 22.52 5.07
C ALA A 23 7.16 22.81 3.89
N LYS A 24 7.14 21.94 2.85
CA LYS A 24 7.88 22.18 1.60
C LYS A 24 7.45 23.46 0.90
N ALA A 25 6.17 23.81 0.98
CA ALA A 25 5.65 25.07 0.45
C ALA A 25 6.03 26.31 1.31
N GLY A 26 6.91 26.17 2.31
CA GLY A 26 7.42 27.24 3.14
C GLY A 26 6.52 27.65 4.32
N MET A 27 5.52 26.86 4.66
CA MET A 27 4.66 27.11 5.81
C MET A 27 5.29 26.60 7.12
N LYS A 28 5.00 27.27 8.23
CA LYS A 28 5.27 26.72 9.57
C LYS A 28 4.16 25.75 9.93
N VAL A 29 4.46 24.45 9.98
CA VAL A 29 3.45 23.42 10.22
C VAL A 29 3.54 22.91 11.65
N LYS A 30 2.38 22.73 12.30
CA LYS A 30 2.23 21.99 13.56
C LYS A 30 1.30 20.80 13.29
N LEU A 31 1.79 19.60 13.59
CA LEU A 31 0.99 18.37 13.52
C LEU A 31 0.67 17.92 14.93
N PHE A 32 -0.60 17.59 15.18
CA PHE A 32 -1.08 17.01 16.43
C PHE A 32 -1.60 15.61 16.19
N GLU A 33 -1.09 14.65 16.96
CA GLU A 33 -1.53 13.25 16.97
C GLU A 33 -2.02 12.90 18.37
N ALA A 34 -3.14 12.18 18.45
CA ALA A 34 -3.74 11.78 19.72
C ALA A 34 -3.03 10.59 20.38
N ARG A 35 -2.33 9.78 19.59
CA ARG A 35 -1.57 8.62 20.05
C ARG A 35 -0.11 9.01 20.30
N GLU A 36 0.61 8.14 21.02
CA GLU A 36 2.05 8.33 21.28
C GLU A 36 2.92 8.29 20.02
N LYS A 37 2.48 7.52 19.01
CA LYS A 37 3.20 7.35 17.74
C LYS A 37 2.33 7.77 16.57
N VAL A 38 2.94 8.36 15.55
CA VAL A 38 2.31 8.63 14.26
C VAL A 38 2.17 7.33 13.44
N GLY A 39 1.44 7.39 12.32
CA GLY A 39 1.22 6.26 11.40
C GLY A 39 -0.27 5.94 11.19
N GLY A 40 -1.13 6.26 12.14
CA GLY A 40 -2.56 6.00 12.03
C GLY A 40 -2.86 4.51 11.88
N ARG A 41 -3.44 4.10 10.74
CA ARG A 41 -3.71 2.69 10.44
C ARG A 41 -2.47 1.91 9.95
N ALA A 42 -1.42 2.59 9.54
CA ALA A 42 -0.12 2.00 9.22
C ALA A 42 0.86 2.04 10.41
N TYR A 43 0.32 1.89 11.61
CA TYR A 43 1.04 1.94 12.86
C TYR A 43 1.71 0.58 13.13
N ILE A 44 2.89 0.63 13.74
CA ILE A 44 3.63 -0.56 14.20
C ILE A 44 3.47 -0.69 15.71
N TRP A 45 3.09 -1.88 16.16
CA TRP A 45 3.03 -2.24 17.56
C TRP A 45 4.23 -3.12 17.95
N GLU A 46 4.92 -2.74 18.99
CA GLU A 46 6.10 -3.44 19.50
C GLU A 46 5.87 -3.84 20.95
N LYS A 47 6.10 -5.09 21.26
CA LYS A 47 6.02 -5.62 22.62
C LYS A 47 6.95 -6.82 22.80
N ASP A 48 7.69 -6.84 23.90
CA ASP A 48 8.54 -7.96 24.34
C ASP A 48 9.52 -8.46 23.24
N GLY A 49 10.04 -7.53 22.41
CA GLY A 49 10.95 -7.83 21.29
C GLY A 49 10.24 -8.28 20.00
N PHE A 50 8.92 -8.34 19.97
CA PHE A 50 8.14 -8.63 18.79
C PHE A 50 7.62 -7.34 18.15
N THR A 51 7.59 -7.32 16.83
CA THR A 51 7.07 -6.20 16.02
C THR A 51 5.90 -6.70 15.16
N PHE A 52 4.78 -5.97 15.21
CA PHE A 52 3.57 -6.29 14.46
C PHE A 52 3.10 -5.08 13.66
N ASP A 53 2.87 -5.30 12.38
CA ASP A 53 2.15 -4.34 11.54
C ASP A 53 0.68 -4.36 11.91
N MET A 54 0.15 -3.21 12.34
CA MET A 54 -1.24 -3.07 12.77
C MET A 54 -2.20 -2.69 11.64
N GLY A 55 -1.70 -2.66 10.42
CA GLY A 55 -2.43 -2.26 9.23
C GLY A 55 -2.04 -3.06 8.01
N PRO A 56 -2.13 -2.45 6.82
CA PRO A 56 -1.75 -3.13 5.59
C PRO A 56 -0.27 -3.50 5.61
N SER A 57 0.01 -4.78 5.39
CA SER A 57 1.39 -5.31 5.26
C SER A 57 1.88 -5.23 3.81
N TRP A 58 1.02 -4.82 2.88
CA TRP A 58 1.34 -4.72 1.46
C TRP A 58 1.39 -3.27 1.01
N TYR A 59 2.32 -3.01 0.10
CA TYR A 59 2.47 -1.71 -0.56
C TYR A 59 1.43 -1.58 -1.66
N LEU A 60 0.27 -1.03 -1.30
CA LEU A 60 -0.85 -0.79 -2.21
C LEU A 60 -0.78 0.62 -2.81
N MET A 61 -1.31 0.79 -4.03
CA MET A 61 -1.36 2.08 -4.73
C MET A 61 0.03 2.73 -4.94
N PRO A 62 1.00 2.03 -5.53
CA PRO A 62 2.36 2.55 -5.72
C PRO A 62 2.38 3.91 -6.41
N ASP A 63 1.53 4.13 -7.42
CA ASP A 63 1.45 5.39 -8.17
C ASP A 63 1.17 6.61 -7.27
N ALA A 64 0.35 6.43 -6.22
CA ALA A 64 0.05 7.51 -5.28
C ALA A 64 1.28 7.88 -4.44
N PHE A 65 2.06 6.89 -4.02
CA PHE A 65 3.31 7.10 -3.29
C PHE A 65 4.38 7.73 -4.20
N ASP A 66 4.52 7.23 -5.42
CA ASP A 66 5.45 7.78 -6.41
C ASP A 66 5.15 9.25 -6.69
N GLN A 67 3.88 9.60 -6.85
CA GLN A 67 3.48 10.99 -7.01
C GLN A 67 3.85 11.84 -5.78
N PHE A 68 3.62 11.34 -4.58
CA PHE A 68 3.99 12.03 -3.35
C PHE A 68 5.50 12.25 -3.26
N PHE A 69 6.31 11.21 -3.44
CA PHE A 69 7.77 11.33 -3.38
C PHE A 69 8.31 12.24 -4.48
N LYS A 70 7.75 12.19 -5.68
CA LYS A 70 8.09 13.12 -6.77
C LYS A 70 7.78 14.57 -6.40
N LEU A 71 6.62 14.84 -5.78
CA LEU A 71 6.28 16.17 -5.24
C LEU A 71 7.26 16.59 -4.13
N MET A 72 7.76 15.65 -3.34
CA MET A 72 8.78 15.91 -2.32
C MET A 72 10.20 16.11 -2.90
N GLY A 73 10.42 15.79 -4.18
CA GLY A 73 11.72 15.93 -4.87
C GLY A 73 12.63 14.71 -4.72
N THR A 74 12.05 13.56 -4.44
CA THR A 74 12.72 12.26 -4.33
C THR A 74 11.94 11.17 -5.07
N THR A 75 12.23 9.89 -4.85
CA THR A 75 11.52 8.75 -5.44
C THR A 75 11.24 7.69 -4.37
N ALA A 76 10.19 6.86 -4.57
CA ALA A 76 9.87 5.77 -3.65
C ALA A 76 11.07 4.83 -3.45
N ASP A 77 11.78 4.46 -4.51
CA ASP A 77 12.95 3.56 -4.44
C ASP A 77 14.12 4.09 -3.62
N LYS A 78 14.22 5.41 -3.45
CA LYS A 78 15.26 6.02 -2.61
C LYS A 78 14.88 6.07 -1.13
N GLU A 79 13.60 6.14 -0.86
CA GLU A 79 13.08 6.35 0.50
C GLU A 79 12.57 5.05 1.15
N LEU A 80 12.26 4.03 0.34
CA LEU A 80 11.69 2.76 0.77
C LEU A 80 12.55 1.59 0.27
N ASP A 81 12.78 0.62 1.12
CA ASP A 81 13.38 -0.67 0.76
C ASP A 81 12.25 -1.66 0.44
N LEU A 82 11.76 -1.61 -0.79
CA LEU A 82 10.66 -2.44 -1.26
C LEU A 82 11.18 -3.76 -1.84
N VAL A 83 10.71 -4.86 -1.28
CA VAL A 83 11.03 -6.21 -1.76
C VAL A 83 9.79 -6.82 -2.40
N ARG A 84 9.91 -7.23 -3.67
CA ARG A 84 8.85 -7.96 -4.35
C ARG A 84 8.89 -9.43 -3.95
N LEU A 85 7.76 -9.94 -3.46
CA LEU A 85 7.65 -11.32 -3.01
C LEU A 85 7.13 -12.22 -4.13
N ASP A 86 7.80 -13.37 -4.36
CA ASP A 86 7.30 -14.44 -5.22
C ASP A 86 7.60 -15.81 -4.58
N PRO A 87 6.60 -16.58 -4.16
CA PRO A 87 5.18 -16.22 -4.15
C PRO A 87 4.85 -15.12 -3.14
N ALA A 88 3.86 -14.27 -3.47
CA ALA A 88 3.42 -13.18 -2.62
C ALA A 88 2.71 -13.69 -1.36
N TYR A 89 1.87 -14.72 -1.51
CA TYR A 89 1.19 -15.42 -0.42
C TYR A 89 0.70 -16.79 -0.87
N ARG A 90 0.23 -17.56 0.09
CA ARG A 90 -0.44 -18.84 -0.14
C ARG A 90 -1.81 -18.87 0.53
N THR A 91 -2.77 -19.47 -0.12
CA THR A 91 -4.11 -19.72 0.42
C THR A 91 -4.23 -21.18 0.79
N ILE A 92 -4.64 -21.46 2.01
CA ILE A 92 -4.86 -22.82 2.52
C ILE A 92 -6.37 -23.01 2.66
N PHE A 93 -6.92 -23.99 1.95
CA PHE A 93 -8.33 -24.33 2.04
C PHE A 93 -8.52 -25.45 3.04
N GLU A 94 -9.57 -25.37 3.84
CA GLU A 94 -9.92 -26.45 4.79
C GLU A 94 -10.23 -27.72 4.02
N GLY A 95 -9.61 -28.84 4.45
CA GLY A 95 -9.79 -30.15 3.83
C GLY A 95 -8.99 -30.38 2.54
N GLN A 96 -8.06 -29.50 2.19
CA GLN A 96 -7.12 -29.67 1.10
C GLN A 96 -5.68 -29.70 1.64
N ASP A 97 -4.86 -30.62 1.16
CA ASP A 97 -3.48 -30.80 1.61
C ASP A 97 -2.53 -29.80 0.93
N GLU A 98 -2.83 -29.40 -0.30
CA GLU A 98 -1.97 -28.52 -1.08
C GLU A 98 -2.47 -27.07 -1.06
N PRO A 99 -1.61 -26.10 -0.70
CA PRO A 99 -1.96 -24.70 -0.75
C PRO A 99 -1.93 -24.18 -2.19
N MET A 100 -2.79 -23.21 -2.49
CA MET A 100 -2.75 -22.42 -3.71
C MET A 100 -1.79 -21.24 -3.53
N PHE A 101 -0.86 -21.05 -4.46
CA PHE A 101 0.12 -19.98 -4.42
C PHE A 101 -0.29 -18.80 -5.31
N MET A 102 -0.04 -17.59 -4.81
CA MET A 102 -0.17 -16.38 -5.61
C MET A 102 1.21 -15.83 -5.94
N HIS A 103 1.50 -15.83 -7.23
CA HIS A 103 2.79 -15.44 -7.80
C HIS A 103 2.78 -13.98 -8.29
N GLU A 104 3.97 -13.45 -8.55
CA GLU A 104 4.13 -12.19 -9.26
C GLU A 104 3.58 -12.28 -10.70
N SER A 105 3.82 -13.41 -11.36
CA SER A 105 3.39 -13.65 -12.75
C SER A 105 1.90 -13.94 -12.85
N LEU A 106 1.17 -13.07 -13.56
CA LEU A 106 -0.25 -13.31 -13.87
C LEU A 106 -0.48 -14.66 -14.55
N GLN A 107 0.41 -15.03 -15.49
CA GLN A 107 0.27 -16.31 -16.19
C GLN A 107 0.38 -17.51 -15.25
N LYS A 108 1.29 -17.48 -14.27
CA LYS A 108 1.36 -18.54 -13.25
C LYS A 108 0.10 -18.56 -12.39
N ASN A 109 -0.42 -17.39 -12.00
CA ASN A 109 -1.65 -17.32 -11.23
C ASN A 109 -2.85 -17.89 -12.00
N LEU A 110 -2.97 -17.58 -13.29
CA LEU A 110 -4.02 -18.17 -14.11
C LEU A 110 -3.90 -19.72 -14.22
N GLN A 111 -2.68 -20.23 -14.28
CA GLN A 111 -2.44 -21.68 -14.24
C GLN A 111 -2.81 -22.29 -12.90
N GLU A 112 -2.49 -21.63 -11.79
CA GLU A 112 -2.92 -22.06 -10.44
C GLU A 112 -4.45 -22.15 -10.37
N PHE A 113 -5.16 -21.09 -10.75
CA PHE A 113 -6.63 -21.09 -10.77
C PHE A 113 -7.20 -22.19 -11.63
N GLU A 114 -6.68 -22.36 -12.85
CA GLU A 114 -7.14 -23.39 -13.79
C GLU A 114 -6.92 -24.80 -13.25
N SER A 115 -5.84 -25.03 -12.47
CA SER A 115 -5.58 -26.33 -11.83
C SER A 115 -6.57 -26.68 -10.73
N TYR A 116 -7.11 -25.66 -10.04
CA TYR A 116 -8.14 -25.86 -9.01
C TYR A 116 -9.53 -26.03 -9.62
N GLU A 117 -9.88 -25.24 -10.62
CA GLU A 117 -11.17 -25.32 -11.28
C GLU A 117 -11.02 -25.01 -12.78
N PRO A 118 -11.26 -26.01 -13.64
CA PRO A 118 -11.20 -25.84 -15.08
C PRO A 118 -12.12 -24.72 -15.58
N GLY A 119 -11.58 -23.80 -16.38
CA GLY A 119 -12.28 -22.64 -16.92
C GLY A 119 -12.20 -21.40 -16.02
N SER A 120 -11.66 -21.50 -14.80
CA SER A 120 -11.55 -20.35 -13.89
C SER A 120 -10.53 -19.31 -14.37
N ALA A 121 -9.48 -19.69 -15.08
CA ALA A 121 -8.48 -18.77 -15.61
C ALA A 121 -9.12 -17.68 -16.49
N ALA A 122 -10.06 -18.05 -17.36
CA ALA A 122 -10.76 -17.09 -18.21
C ALA A 122 -11.66 -16.11 -17.41
N MET A 123 -12.29 -16.60 -16.32
CA MET A 123 -13.10 -15.77 -15.44
C MET A 123 -12.23 -14.79 -14.65
N VAL A 124 -11.09 -15.24 -14.13
CA VAL A 124 -10.12 -14.40 -13.42
C VAL A 124 -9.57 -13.33 -14.36
N GLN A 125 -9.18 -13.68 -15.58
CA GLN A 125 -8.72 -12.70 -16.56
C GLN A 125 -9.77 -11.61 -16.81
N LYS A 126 -11.01 -12.00 -17.08
CA LYS A 126 -12.11 -11.05 -17.28
C LYS A 126 -12.34 -10.12 -16.07
N TYR A 127 -12.21 -10.67 -14.86
CA TYR A 127 -12.31 -9.87 -13.64
C TYR A 127 -11.17 -8.84 -13.55
N LEU A 128 -9.93 -9.24 -13.85
CA LEU A 128 -8.78 -8.35 -13.83
C LEU A 128 -8.87 -7.26 -14.87
N ASP A 129 -9.34 -7.57 -16.09
CA ASP A 129 -9.57 -6.59 -17.17
C ASP A 129 -10.57 -5.51 -16.71
N SER A 130 -11.67 -5.93 -16.06
CA SER A 130 -12.67 -5.00 -15.51
C SER A 130 -12.13 -4.18 -14.34
N ALA A 131 -11.28 -4.78 -13.49
CA ALA A 131 -10.64 -4.07 -12.40
C ALA A 131 -9.66 -3.00 -12.92
N GLU A 132 -8.88 -3.31 -13.95
CA GLU A 132 -7.97 -2.37 -14.60
C GLU A 132 -8.73 -1.20 -15.23
N GLU A 133 -9.84 -1.45 -15.93
CA GLU A 133 -10.70 -0.39 -16.48
C GLU A 133 -11.21 0.54 -15.37
N THR A 134 -11.70 -0.03 -14.27
CA THR A 134 -12.20 0.72 -13.12
C THR A 134 -11.10 1.57 -12.48
N TYR A 135 -9.91 0.99 -12.28
CA TYR A 135 -8.75 1.70 -11.75
C TYR A 135 -8.36 2.89 -12.63
N ASN A 136 -8.30 2.69 -13.93
CA ASN A 136 -7.95 3.73 -14.90
C ASN A 136 -8.99 4.86 -14.96
N LEU A 137 -10.27 4.57 -14.72
CA LEU A 137 -11.32 5.58 -14.62
C LEU A 137 -11.22 6.39 -13.33
N ALA A 138 -10.91 5.74 -12.21
CA ALA A 138 -10.82 6.38 -10.89
C ALA A 138 -9.62 7.31 -10.74
N ASN A 139 -8.55 7.11 -11.52
CA ASN A 139 -7.29 7.85 -11.45
C ASN A 139 -7.13 8.92 -12.56
N LYS A 140 -8.18 9.21 -13.31
CA LYS A 140 -8.25 10.33 -14.26
C LYS A 140 -8.68 11.62 -13.56
#